data_5e80b6968c9e04a4964df46fd4483841
#
_entry.id   5e80b6968c9e04a4964df46fd4483841
#
_cell.length_a   1.000
_cell.length_b   1.000
_cell.length_c   1.000
_cell.angle_alpha   90.00
_cell.angle_beta   90.00
_cell.angle_gamma   90.00
#
_symmetry.space_group_name_H-M   'P 1'
#
loop_
_entity.id
_entity.type
_entity.pdbx_description
1 polymer ?
#
loop_
_entity_poly.entity_id
_entity_poly.type
_entity_poly.pdbx_seq_one_letter_code
_entity_poly.pdbx_strand_id
1 'polypeptide(L)'
;MKTTDLVAFASDPAFAVNGDMRVVAWNAAAETLLGYSAAEAVGQRCGHVLQAFYPTGEPLCSILCEGRACMGMGHKWSLAACRIRHRSGDMVAAGISTLVLPVDARTEPDGDAVAVIFMRNISGEAEEIGAVTPLRIFTMGQFGLAIAGEGLNVEGWKRKQAAMVLKILVSHLGRPVHRERLIEWLWPDADATRGWERLKVTVSYLRGKLRAGGGVEDVIETVGQSYLLRRDAVWVDSDAFASLVTA
;
A
#
# COMPACT_ATOMS: atom_id res chain seq x y z
N MET A 1 7.93 3.64 -33.63
CA MET A 1 6.67 3.75 -32.87
C MET A 1 6.92 4.76 -31.76
N LYS A 2 6.13 5.78 -31.70
CA LYS A 2 6.30 6.88 -30.76
C LYS A 2 5.77 6.48 -29.38
N THR A 3 6.29 7.07 -28.30
CA THR A 3 5.78 6.83 -26.94
C THR A 3 4.31 7.25 -26.81
N THR A 4 3.93 8.33 -27.49
CA THR A 4 2.52 8.77 -27.59
C THR A 4 1.63 7.71 -28.23
N ASP A 5 2.13 6.98 -29.25
CA ASP A 5 1.39 5.89 -29.87
C ASP A 5 1.23 4.70 -28.92
N LEU A 6 2.29 4.36 -28.16
CA LEU A 6 2.22 3.31 -27.13
C LEU A 6 1.14 3.59 -26.09
N VAL A 7 1.06 4.84 -25.65
CA VAL A 7 0.02 5.28 -24.70
C VAL A 7 -1.35 5.26 -25.37
N ALA A 8 -1.48 5.79 -26.57
CA ALA A 8 -2.76 5.90 -27.29
C ALA A 8 -3.38 4.53 -27.60
N PHE A 9 -2.55 3.52 -27.94
CA PHE A 9 -3.00 2.17 -28.26
C PHE A 9 -3.10 1.23 -27.06
N ALA A 10 -2.68 1.66 -25.86
CA ALA A 10 -2.86 0.85 -24.65
C ALA A 10 -4.35 0.75 -24.29
N SER A 11 -4.82 -0.47 -24.06
CA SER A 11 -6.18 -0.75 -23.58
C SER A 11 -6.37 -0.34 -22.11
N ASP A 12 -5.29 -0.44 -21.32
CA ASP A 12 -5.30 -0.03 -19.92
C ASP A 12 -5.15 1.50 -19.78
N PRO A 13 -5.68 2.10 -18.72
CA PRO A 13 -5.42 3.49 -18.39
C PRO A 13 -3.92 3.77 -18.31
N ALA A 14 -3.42 4.63 -19.20
CA ALA A 14 -2.00 4.90 -19.33
C ALA A 14 -1.69 6.35 -19.63
N PHE A 15 -0.52 6.80 -19.16
CA PHE A 15 0.05 8.10 -19.51
C PHE A 15 1.58 8.04 -19.54
N ALA A 16 2.20 8.96 -20.24
CA ALA A 16 3.64 9.10 -20.27
C ALA A 16 4.07 10.40 -19.57
N VAL A 17 5.28 10.37 -18.99
CA VAL A 17 5.88 11.55 -18.34
C VAL A 17 7.28 11.80 -18.88
N ASN A 18 7.67 13.09 -18.87
CA ASN A 18 9.05 13.50 -19.13
C ASN A 18 9.91 13.55 -17.85
N GLY A 19 11.18 13.97 -17.98
CA GLY A 19 12.13 14.07 -16.87
C GLY A 19 11.68 14.99 -15.71
N ASP A 20 10.82 15.98 -16.00
CA ASP A 20 10.23 16.87 -14.99
C ASP A 20 8.94 16.36 -14.39
N MET A 21 8.58 15.09 -14.69
CA MET A 21 7.33 14.45 -14.29
C MET A 21 6.08 15.16 -14.82
N ARG A 22 6.20 15.84 -15.96
CA ARG A 22 5.04 16.38 -16.67
C ARG A 22 4.46 15.32 -17.60
N VAL A 23 3.15 15.25 -17.62
CA VAL A 23 2.39 14.38 -18.52
C VAL A 23 2.62 14.83 -19.97
N VAL A 24 3.08 13.93 -20.82
CA VAL A 24 3.31 14.19 -22.26
C VAL A 24 2.36 13.40 -23.16
N ALA A 25 1.72 12.36 -22.63
CA ALA A 25 0.65 11.62 -23.29
C ALA A 25 -0.35 11.13 -22.27
N TRP A 26 -1.62 11.03 -22.66
CA TRP A 26 -2.74 10.61 -21.81
C TRP A 26 -3.77 9.91 -22.70
N ASN A 27 -4.18 8.67 -22.39
CA ASN A 27 -5.11 7.93 -23.24
C ASN A 27 -6.58 8.04 -22.75
N ALA A 28 -7.50 7.62 -23.62
CA ALA A 28 -8.93 7.66 -23.34
C ALA A 28 -9.33 6.80 -22.14
N ALA A 29 -8.63 5.69 -21.87
CA ALA A 29 -8.89 4.86 -20.70
C ALA A 29 -8.52 5.59 -19.39
N ALA A 30 -7.43 6.38 -19.40
CA ALA A 30 -7.07 7.23 -18.28
C ALA A 30 -8.07 8.38 -18.05
N GLU A 31 -8.61 8.96 -19.15
CA GLU A 31 -9.74 9.92 -19.06
C GLU A 31 -10.95 9.29 -18.39
N THR A 32 -11.32 8.08 -18.79
CA THR A 32 -12.45 7.35 -18.20
C THR A 32 -12.22 7.04 -16.72
N LEU A 33 -10.99 6.66 -16.37
CA LEU A 33 -10.67 6.25 -14.99
C LEU A 33 -10.66 7.44 -14.03
N LEU A 34 -10.09 8.59 -14.46
CA LEU A 34 -9.81 9.71 -13.55
C LEU A 34 -10.62 10.98 -13.86
N GLY A 35 -11.38 11.00 -14.95
CA GLY A 35 -12.24 12.12 -15.33
C GLY A 35 -11.53 13.35 -15.88
N TYR A 36 -10.20 13.32 -16.05
CA TYR A 36 -9.44 14.39 -16.70
C TYR A 36 -9.26 14.09 -18.18
N SER A 37 -9.57 15.05 -19.06
CA SER A 37 -9.28 14.94 -20.48
C SER A 37 -7.76 15.06 -20.75
N ALA A 38 -7.30 14.55 -21.90
CA ALA A 38 -5.91 14.74 -22.33
C ALA A 38 -5.51 16.21 -22.38
N ALA A 39 -6.42 17.10 -22.81
CA ALA A 39 -6.18 18.54 -22.87
C ALA A 39 -5.93 19.17 -21.47
N GLU A 40 -6.54 18.62 -20.43
CA GLU A 40 -6.35 19.07 -19.04
C GLU A 40 -5.12 18.44 -18.39
N ALA A 41 -4.78 17.19 -18.73
CA ALA A 41 -3.71 16.44 -18.09
C ALA A 41 -2.33 16.72 -18.72
N VAL A 42 -2.23 16.81 -20.05
CA VAL A 42 -0.97 17.03 -20.74
C VAL A 42 -0.36 18.40 -20.39
N GLY A 43 0.94 18.40 -20.10
CA GLY A 43 1.68 19.57 -19.64
C GLY A 43 1.65 19.77 -18.12
N GLN A 44 0.69 19.18 -17.41
CA GLN A 44 0.62 19.24 -15.95
C GLN A 44 1.63 18.28 -15.30
N ARG A 45 2.06 18.56 -14.08
CA ARG A 45 2.82 17.56 -13.29
C ARG A 45 1.89 16.40 -12.92
N CYS A 46 2.36 15.18 -13.11
CA CYS A 46 1.57 13.98 -12.84
C CYS A 46 1.01 13.95 -11.40
N GLY A 47 1.77 14.43 -10.43
CA GLY A 47 1.31 14.54 -9.04
C GLY A 47 0.15 15.50 -8.83
N HIS A 48 -0.01 16.53 -9.67
CA HIS A 48 -1.15 17.44 -9.60
C HIS A 48 -2.43 16.81 -10.20
N VAL A 49 -2.26 15.94 -11.20
CA VAL A 49 -3.38 15.25 -11.84
C VAL A 49 -3.84 14.07 -10.98
N LEU A 50 -2.89 13.23 -10.53
CA LEU A 50 -3.20 12.00 -9.81
C LEU A 50 -3.61 12.25 -8.36
N GLN A 51 -2.95 13.18 -7.67
CA GLN A 51 -3.13 13.43 -6.23
C GLN A 51 -3.28 12.11 -5.46
N ALA A 52 -2.32 11.20 -5.69
CA ALA A 52 -2.42 9.83 -5.19
C ALA A 52 -1.96 9.72 -3.74
N PHE A 53 -2.54 8.74 -3.05
CA PHE A 53 -2.24 8.41 -1.65
C PHE A 53 -1.94 6.92 -1.54
N TYR A 54 -1.05 6.57 -0.63
CA TYR A 54 -0.90 5.18 -0.19
C TYR A 54 -2.20 4.69 0.47
N PRO A 55 -2.41 3.37 0.56
CA PRO A 55 -3.55 2.83 1.31
C PRO A 55 -3.60 3.29 2.77
N THR A 56 -2.43 3.65 3.34
CA THR A 56 -2.28 4.22 4.69
C THR A 56 -2.81 5.64 4.84
N GLY A 57 -3.16 6.31 3.71
CA GLY A 57 -3.61 7.71 3.69
C GLY A 57 -2.48 8.73 3.52
N GLU A 58 -1.22 8.31 3.50
CA GLU A 58 -0.08 9.19 3.26
C GLU A 58 -0.02 9.63 1.78
N PRO A 59 0.38 10.88 1.48
CA PRO A 59 0.53 11.34 0.11
C PRO A 59 1.60 10.54 -0.64
N LEU A 60 1.22 9.87 -1.73
CA LEU A 60 2.16 9.23 -2.67
C LEU A 60 2.82 10.30 -3.57
N CYS A 61 2.04 11.28 -4.00
CA CYS A 61 2.49 12.38 -4.85
C CYS A 61 3.10 13.49 -4.00
N SER A 62 4.40 13.38 -3.71
CA SER A 62 5.17 14.34 -2.91
C SER A 62 6.49 14.70 -3.62
N ILE A 63 7.28 15.61 -3.02
CA ILE A 63 8.64 15.92 -3.47
C ILE A 63 9.55 14.67 -3.40
N LEU A 64 9.26 13.77 -2.46
CA LEU A 64 9.96 12.50 -2.26
C LEU A 64 9.27 11.32 -2.97
N CYS A 65 8.60 11.57 -4.09
CA CYS A 65 7.93 10.53 -4.86
C CYS A 65 8.90 9.41 -5.26
N GLU A 66 8.67 8.21 -4.75
CA GLU A 66 9.50 7.02 -5.03
C GLU A 66 9.54 6.69 -6.51
N GLY A 67 8.40 6.77 -7.20
CA GLY A 67 8.30 6.56 -8.63
C GLY A 67 9.23 7.50 -9.43
N ARG A 68 9.28 8.80 -9.04
CA ARG A 68 10.21 9.76 -9.64
C ARG A 68 11.66 9.36 -9.42
N ALA A 69 12.03 8.97 -8.20
CA ALA A 69 13.38 8.56 -7.87
C ALA A 69 13.79 7.31 -8.66
N CYS A 70 12.94 6.29 -8.71
CA CYS A 70 13.19 5.06 -9.47
C CYS A 70 13.31 5.31 -10.98
N MET A 71 12.38 6.03 -11.58
CA MET A 71 12.38 6.34 -13.01
C MET A 71 13.57 7.22 -13.40
N GLY A 72 13.98 8.16 -12.55
CA GLY A 72 15.17 8.99 -12.74
C GLY A 72 16.46 8.17 -12.82
N MET A 73 16.54 7.08 -12.07
CA MET A 73 17.66 6.13 -12.07
C MET A 73 17.52 5.03 -13.14
N GLY A 74 16.48 5.07 -13.97
CA GLY A 74 16.22 4.04 -14.99
C GLY A 74 15.64 2.74 -14.39
N HIS A 75 15.16 2.75 -13.17
CA HIS A 75 14.61 1.57 -12.50
C HIS A 75 13.09 1.53 -12.68
N LYS A 76 12.57 0.33 -12.90
CA LYS A 76 11.13 0.06 -12.89
C LYS A 76 10.59 0.28 -11.49
N TRP A 77 9.37 0.78 -11.43
CA TRP A 77 8.64 0.95 -10.17
C TRP A 77 7.20 0.47 -10.34
N SER A 78 6.65 -0.15 -9.33
CA SER A 78 5.26 -0.57 -9.31
C SER A 78 4.69 -0.47 -7.90
N LEU A 79 3.39 -0.25 -7.83
CA LEU A 79 2.65 -0.19 -6.58
C LEU A 79 1.35 -1.00 -6.75
N ALA A 80 1.17 -2.02 -5.92
CA ALA A 80 0.04 -2.94 -6.03
C ALA A 80 -1.30 -2.23 -5.80
N ALA A 81 -1.34 -1.26 -4.87
CA ALA A 81 -2.54 -0.50 -4.56
C ALA A 81 -2.20 0.92 -4.10
N CYS A 82 -2.96 1.88 -4.60
CA CYS A 82 -3.01 3.27 -4.13
C CYS A 82 -4.43 3.80 -4.32
N ARG A 83 -4.70 4.97 -3.76
CA ARG A 83 -5.92 5.74 -4.03
C ARG A 83 -5.56 6.97 -4.84
N ILE A 84 -6.18 7.15 -5.99
CA ILE A 84 -5.98 8.29 -6.88
C ILE A 84 -7.23 9.16 -6.83
N ARG A 85 -7.06 10.47 -6.80
CA ARG A 85 -8.20 11.39 -6.78
C ARG A 85 -8.79 11.53 -8.17
N HIS A 86 -10.05 11.16 -8.33
CA HIS A 86 -10.83 11.46 -9.52
C HIS A 86 -11.17 12.97 -9.58
N ARG A 87 -11.41 13.51 -10.77
CA ARG A 87 -11.78 14.92 -10.97
C ARG A 87 -13.02 15.37 -10.19
N SER A 88 -13.97 14.46 -9.95
CA SER A 88 -15.16 14.72 -9.11
C SER A 88 -14.84 14.90 -7.62
N GLY A 89 -13.63 14.52 -7.18
CA GLY A 89 -13.23 14.51 -5.77
C GLY A 89 -13.23 13.10 -5.15
N ASP A 90 -13.87 12.13 -5.80
CA ASP A 90 -13.92 10.75 -5.35
C ASP A 90 -12.53 10.09 -5.39
N MET A 91 -12.35 9.03 -4.62
CA MET A 91 -11.11 8.26 -4.59
C MET A 91 -11.27 6.96 -5.37
N VAL A 92 -10.40 6.76 -6.37
CA VAL A 92 -10.35 5.55 -7.19
C VAL A 92 -9.21 4.67 -6.69
N ALA A 93 -9.49 3.41 -6.41
CA ALA A 93 -8.46 2.43 -6.08
C ALA A 93 -7.76 1.93 -7.35
N ALA A 94 -6.44 2.06 -7.40
CA ALA A 94 -5.67 1.68 -8.58
C ALA A 94 -4.33 1.02 -8.21
N GLY A 95 -3.92 0.04 -9.00
CA GLY A 95 -2.53 -0.42 -9.05
C GLY A 95 -1.75 0.37 -10.09
N ILE A 96 -0.45 0.60 -9.85
CA ILE A 96 0.44 1.32 -10.76
C ILE A 96 1.59 0.40 -11.18
N SER A 97 1.92 0.42 -12.48
CA SER A 97 3.14 -0.17 -13.01
C SER A 97 3.82 0.79 -13.99
N THR A 98 5.14 0.68 -14.14
CA THR A 98 5.90 1.58 -14.98
C THR A 98 6.72 0.84 -16.04
N LEU A 99 6.75 1.38 -17.25
CA LEU A 99 7.69 1.06 -18.30
C LEU A 99 8.68 2.22 -18.42
N VAL A 100 9.92 2.02 -17.98
CA VAL A 100 10.97 3.03 -18.08
C VAL A 100 11.62 2.92 -19.47
N LEU A 101 11.69 4.03 -20.17
CA LEU A 101 12.28 4.10 -21.52
C LEU A 101 13.80 4.22 -21.43
N PRO A 102 14.57 3.36 -22.12
CA PRO A 102 16.02 3.51 -22.25
C PRO A 102 16.38 4.85 -22.89
N VAL A 103 17.56 5.38 -22.57
CA VAL A 103 17.99 6.71 -23.06
C VAL A 103 18.04 6.78 -24.60
N ASP A 104 18.43 5.69 -25.23
CA ASP A 104 18.48 5.53 -26.70
C ASP A 104 17.09 5.44 -27.35
N ALA A 105 16.06 5.08 -26.60
CA ALA A 105 14.67 5.04 -27.04
C ALA A 105 13.92 6.37 -26.84
N ARG A 106 14.53 7.34 -26.17
CA ARG A 106 13.99 8.69 -25.94
C ARG A 106 14.30 9.58 -27.14
N THR A 107 13.70 9.30 -28.29
CA THR A 107 13.96 10.06 -29.55
C THR A 107 12.92 11.15 -29.71
N GLU A 108 13.38 12.37 -30.07
CA GLU A 108 12.51 13.42 -30.61
C GLU A 108 11.75 12.91 -31.87
N PRO A 109 10.49 13.28 -32.05
CA PRO A 109 9.77 14.44 -31.53
C PRO A 109 8.77 14.14 -30.39
N ASP A 110 8.94 13.09 -29.63
CA ASP A 110 7.99 12.62 -28.64
C ASP A 110 8.09 13.31 -27.26
N GLY A 111 8.87 14.42 -27.20
CA GLY A 111 8.89 15.27 -26.02
C GLY A 111 9.51 14.63 -24.79
N ASP A 112 10.75 14.12 -24.86
CA ASP A 112 11.55 13.67 -23.71
C ASP A 112 10.87 12.67 -22.76
N ALA A 113 9.93 11.86 -23.23
CA ALA A 113 9.28 10.86 -22.38
C ALA A 113 10.32 9.92 -21.77
N VAL A 114 10.28 9.79 -20.45
CA VAL A 114 11.21 8.92 -19.70
C VAL A 114 10.53 7.63 -19.23
N ALA A 115 9.20 7.65 -19.07
CA ALA A 115 8.45 6.48 -18.64
C ALA A 115 6.99 6.54 -19.10
N VAL A 116 6.41 5.36 -19.30
CA VAL A 116 4.97 5.14 -19.40
C VAL A 116 4.47 4.55 -18.11
N ILE A 117 3.41 5.11 -17.57
CA ILE A 117 2.75 4.68 -16.35
C ILE A 117 1.40 4.06 -16.72
N PHE A 118 1.19 2.83 -16.32
CA PHE A 118 -0.07 2.11 -16.44
C PHE A 118 -0.79 2.12 -15.11
N MET A 119 -2.10 2.36 -15.15
CA MET A 119 -2.98 2.33 -13.98
C MET A 119 -3.99 1.20 -14.20
N ARG A 120 -4.09 0.30 -13.25
CA ARG A 120 -5.13 -0.74 -13.26
C ARG A 120 -6.19 -0.37 -12.24
N ASN A 121 -7.45 -0.23 -12.69
CA ASN A 121 -8.55 -0.06 -11.77
C ASN A 121 -8.74 -1.35 -10.95
N ILE A 122 -8.57 -1.24 -9.65
CA ILE A 122 -8.73 -2.36 -8.70
C ILE A 122 -9.94 -2.15 -7.79
N SER A 123 -10.84 -1.22 -8.12
CA SER A 123 -12.01 -0.94 -7.28
C SER A 123 -12.90 -2.17 -7.10
N GLY A 124 -13.11 -2.97 -8.16
CA GLY A 124 -13.79 -4.26 -8.07
C GLY A 124 -12.99 -5.34 -7.34
N GLU A 125 -11.68 -5.42 -7.63
CA GLU A 125 -10.77 -6.35 -6.94
C GLU A 125 -10.56 -5.94 -5.48
N ALA A 126 -10.62 -4.65 -5.17
CA ALA A 126 -10.55 -4.15 -3.79
C ALA A 126 -11.80 -4.50 -2.99
N GLU A 127 -12.97 -4.60 -3.63
CA GLU A 127 -14.17 -5.16 -3.00
C GLU A 127 -14.05 -6.67 -2.79
N GLU A 128 -13.51 -7.43 -3.74
CA GLU A 128 -13.25 -8.87 -3.57
C GLU A 128 -12.09 -9.14 -2.59
N ILE A 129 -10.98 -8.39 -2.69
CA ILE A 129 -9.85 -8.48 -1.74
C ILE A 129 -10.23 -7.87 -0.39
N GLY A 130 -11.07 -6.84 -0.37
CA GLY A 130 -11.62 -6.21 0.84
C GLY A 130 -12.65 -7.09 1.56
N ALA A 131 -13.39 -7.93 0.81
CA ALA A 131 -14.29 -8.93 1.37
C ALA A 131 -13.55 -10.12 2.00
N VAL A 132 -12.32 -10.40 1.55
CA VAL A 132 -11.53 -11.57 2.01
C VAL A 132 -10.51 -11.20 3.10
N THR A 133 -9.99 -9.96 3.11
CA THR A 133 -9.00 -9.56 4.13
C THR A 133 -9.17 -8.09 4.55
N PRO A 134 -10.05 -7.81 5.50
CA PRO A 134 -10.32 -6.45 5.96
C PRO A 134 -9.14 -5.80 6.69
N LEU A 135 -8.18 -6.59 7.22
CA LEU A 135 -6.98 -6.07 7.87
C LEU A 135 -5.76 -6.22 6.95
N ARG A 136 -5.19 -5.10 6.54
CA ARG A 136 -3.92 -5.03 5.82
C ARG A 136 -2.82 -4.51 6.72
N ILE A 137 -1.65 -5.14 6.66
CA ILE A 137 -0.48 -4.80 7.47
C ILE A 137 0.68 -4.51 6.53
N PHE A 138 1.25 -3.33 6.65
CA PHE A 138 2.40 -2.88 5.87
C PHE A 138 3.64 -2.95 6.77
N THR A 139 4.64 -3.69 6.31
CA THR A 139 5.90 -3.95 7.03
C THR A 139 7.12 -3.49 6.24
N MET A 140 6.98 -3.35 4.91
CA MET A 140 8.05 -2.90 4.03
C MET A 140 8.08 -1.36 4.04
N GLY A 141 8.99 -0.78 4.80
CA GLY A 141 9.09 0.65 5.05
C GLY A 141 8.51 1.03 6.42
N GLN A 142 7.65 2.04 6.48
CA GLN A 142 7.01 2.43 7.72
C GLN A 142 5.90 1.44 8.08
N PHE A 143 5.89 0.97 9.34
CA PHE A 143 4.85 0.06 9.81
C PHE A 143 3.48 0.73 9.82
N GLY A 144 2.54 0.18 9.06
CA GLY A 144 1.20 0.71 8.90
C GLY A 144 0.12 -0.36 8.98
N LEU A 145 -1.09 0.06 9.29
CA LEU A 145 -2.29 -0.76 9.26
C LEU A 145 -3.39 -0.08 8.46
N ALA A 146 -4.16 -0.85 7.71
CA ALA A 146 -5.41 -0.40 7.13
C ALA A 146 -6.51 -1.43 7.39
N ILE A 147 -7.70 -0.96 7.76
CA ILE A 147 -8.88 -1.78 7.98
C ILE A 147 -9.98 -1.27 7.04
N ALA A 148 -10.56 -2.16 6.25
CA ALA A 148 -11.56 -1.82 5.23
C ALA A 148 -11.12 -0.66 4.30
N GLY A 149 -9.81 -0.59 3.99
CA GLY A 149 -9.21 0.46 3.18
C GLY A 149 -8.88 1.77 3.92
N GLU A 150 -9.27 1.92 5.19
CA GLU A 150 -8.97 3.09 6.02
C GLU A 150 -7.69 2.88 6.82
N GLY A 151 -6.75 3.85 6.73
CA GLY A 151 -5.51 3.83 7.50
C GLY A 151 -5.76 3.96 9.01
N LEU A 152 -5.21 3.06 9.81
CA LEU A 152 -5.32 3.08 11.26
C LEU A 152 -4.06 3.70 11.88
N ASN A 153 -4.20 4.83 12.57
CA ASN A 153 -3.08 5.48 13.26
C ASN A 153 -2.64 4.66 14.47
N VAL A 154 -1.57 3.88 14.29
CA VAL A 154 -0.97 3.03 15.35
C VAL A 154 -0.16 3.86 16.34
N GLU A 155 0.46 4.96 15.91
CA GLU A 155 1.27 5.84 16.77
C GLU A 155 0.43 6.55 17.84
N GLY A 156 -0.83 6.84 17.53
CA GLY A 156 -1.81 7.41 18.45
C GLY A 156 -2.35 6.46 19.51
N TRP A 157 -1.89 5.21 19.54
CA TRP A 157 -2.39 4.25 20.54
C TRP A 157 -1.86 4.55 21.94
N LYS A 158 -2.79 4.66 22.90
CA LYS A 158 -2.47 4.90 24.30
C LYS A 158 -1.56 3.82 24.91
N ARG A 159 -1.61 2.58 24.37
CA ARG A 159 -0.78 1.45 24.78
C ARG A 159 0.22 1.08 23.70
N LYS A 160 1.41 1.63 23.77
CA LYS A 160 2.47 1.38 22.78
C LYS A 160 2.86 -0.10 22.67
N GLN A 161 2.79 -0.86 23.78
CA GLN A 161 3.05 -2.29 23.77
C GLN A 161 2.06 -3.09 22.93
N ALA A 162 0.83 -2.58 22.70
CA ALA A 162 -0.11 -3.24 21.80
C ALA A 162 0.38 -3.26 20.34
N ALA A 163 0.99 -2.17 19.90
CA ALA A 163 1.65 -2.12 18.58
C ALA A 163 2.85 -3.07 18.51
N MET A 164 3.63 -3.18 19.61
CA MET A 164 4.74 -4.12 19.69
C MET A 164 4.27 -5.59 19.66
N VAL A 165 3.22 -5.95 20.42
CA VAL A 165 2.61 -7.30 20.32
C VAL A 165 2.22 -7.59 18.88
N LEU A 166 1.55 -6.66 18.20
CA LEU A 166 1.15 -6.86 16.82
C LEU A 166 2.36 -7.07 15.88
N LYS A 167 3.40 -6.25 15.99
CA LYS A 167 4.64 -6.39 15.20
C LYS A 167 5.29 -7.76 15.41
N ILE A 168 5.36 -8.23 16.65
CA ILE A 168 5.89 -9.56 16.98
C ILE A 168 5.03 -10.66 16.35
N LEU A 169 3.70 -10.56 16.45
CA LEU A 169 2.80 -11.55 15.85
C LEU A 169 2.88 -11.55 14.34
N VAL A 170 3.05 -10.38 13.70
CA VAL A 170 3.27 -10.26 12.25
C VAL A 170 4.57 -10.94 11.82
N SER A 171 5.67 -10.75 12.56
CA SER A 171 6.94 -11.42 12.26
C SER A 171 6.88 -12.95 12.44
N HIS A 172 5.85 -13.45 13.13
CA HIS A 172 5.56 -14.87 13.30
C HIS A 172 4.24 -15.28 12.62
N LEU A 173 3.87 -14.62 11.56
CA LEU A 173 2.58 -14.78 10.88
C LEU A 173 2.21 -16.26 10.69
N GLY A 174 1.04 -16.66 11.19
CA GLY A 174 0.56 -18.04 11.14
C GLY A 174 1.25 -19.01 12.11
N ARG A 175 2.14 -18.52 13.00
CA ARG A 175 2.82 -19.34 14.02
C ARG A 175 2.48 -18.83 15.42
N PRO A 176 2.10 -19.74 16.35
CA PRO A 176 1.79 -19.33 17.71
C PRO A 176 3.04 -18.87 18.47
N VAL A 177 2.92 -17.74 19.16
CA VAL A 177 3.97 -17.18 20.03
C VAL A 177 3.56 -17.39 21.48
N HIS A 178 4.40 -18.10 22.25
CA HIS A 178 4.11 -18.41 23.64
C HIS A 178 4.08 -17.15 24.51
N ARG A 179 3.14 -17.07 25.44
CA ARG A 179 2.93 -15.89 26.31
C ARG A 179 4.17 -15.46 27.08
N GLU A 180 4.97 -16.42 27.57
CA GLU A 180 6.19 -16.12 28.34
C GLU A 180 7.22 -15.40 27.47
N ARG A 181 7.35 -15.79 26.20
CA ARG A 181 8.23 -15.14 25.25
C ARG A 181 7.79 -13.70 24.95
N LEU A 182 6.48 -13.46 24.81
CA LEU A 182 5.94 -12.12 24.65
C LEU A 182 6.21 -11.27 25.92
N ILE A 183 6.08 -11.85 27.11
CA ILE A 183 6.34 -11.17 28.37
C ILE A 183 7.82 -10.81 28.47
N GLU A 184 8.72 -11.74 28.21
CA GLU A 184 10.16 -11.56 28.23
C GLU A 184 10.60 -10.40 27.28
N TRP A 185 10.08 -10.37 26.07
CA TRP A 185 10.44 -9.33 25.09
C TRP A 185 9.85 -7.95 25.42
N LEU A 186 8.65 -7.90 26.01
CA LEU A 186 7.94 -6.64 26.24
C LEU A 186 8.18 -6.05 27.64
N TRP A 187 8.48 -6.90 28.62
CA TRP A 187 8.67 -6.52 30.02
C TRP A 187 9.71 -7.44 30.70
N PRO A 188 10.99 -7.35 30.31
CA PRO A 188 12.03 -8.24 30.86
C PRO A 188 12.18 -8.17 32.38
N ASP A 189 11.84 -7.01 32.98
CA ASP A 189 11.94 -6.78 34.41
C ASP A 189 10.66 -7.16 35.20
N ALA A 190 9.62 -7.66 34.51
CA ALA A 190 8.37 -8.03 35.21
C ALA A 190 8.43 -9.47 35.71
N ASP A 191 7.96 -9.69 36.94
CA ASP A 191 7.67 -11.05 37.37
C ASP A 191 6.56 -11.70 36.52
N ALA A 192 6.50 -13.04 36.55
CA ALA A 192 5.59 -13.79 35.68
C ALA A 192 4.11 -13.40 35.88
N THR A 193 3.69 -13.11 37.09
CA THR A 193 2.30 -12.75 37.39
C THR A 193 1.94 -11.37 36.84
N ARG A 194 2.77 -10.37 37.11
CA ARG A 194 2.57 -9.00 36.60
C ARG A 194 2.72 -8.95 35.07
N GLY A 195 3.67 -9.67 34.50
CA GLY A 195 3.85 -9.80 33.08
C GLY A 195 2.60 -10.35 32.37
N TRP A 196 2.02 -11.39 32.97
CA TRP A 196 0.79 -12.01 32.46
C TRP A 196 -0.42 -11.06 32.51
N GLU A 197 -0.63 -10.37 33.62
CA GLU A 197 -1.72 -9.39 33.71
C GLU A 197 -1.57 -8.27 32.72
N ARG A 198 -0.35 -7.73 32.52
CA ARG A 198 -0.05 -6.71 31.51
C ARG A 198 -0.33 -7.23 30.10
N LEU A 199 0.07 -8.45 29.77
CA LEU A 199 -0.13 -9.04 28.46
C LEU A 199 -1.61 -9.23 28.15
N LYS A 200 -2.40 -9.76 29.07
CA LYS A 200 -3.86 -9.92 28.93
C LYS A 200 -4.53 -8.59 28.54
N VAL A 201 -4.25 -7.55 29.32
CA VAL A 201 -4.83 -6.21 29.08
C VAL A 201 -4.34 -5.63 27.76
N THR A 202 -3.08 -5.86 27.39
CA THR A 202 -2.51 -5.36 26.14
C THR A 202 -3.12 -6.05 24.91
N VAL A 203 -3.28 -7.38 24.94
CA VAL A 203 -3.92 -8.15 23.89
C VAL A 203 -5.41 -7.80 23.78
N SER A 204 -6.11 -7.65 24.91
CA SER A 204 -7.51 -7.20 24.91
C SER A 204 -7.66 -5.81 24.25
N TYR A 205 -6.78 -4.87 24.62
CA TYR A 205 -6.77 -3.53 23.99
C TYR A 205 -6.50 -3.62 22.48
N LEU A 206 -5.53 -4.43 22.05
CA LEU A 206 -5.18 -4.64 20.65
C LEU A 206 -6.39 -5.20 19.87
N ARG A 207 -7.02 -6.25 20.38
CA ARG A 207 -8.25 -6.81 19.78
C ARG A 207 -9.36 -5.76 19.67
N GLY A 208 -9.56 -4.96 20.71
CA GLY A 208 -10.54 -3.87 20.68
C GLY A 208 -10.25 -2.82 19.60
N LYS A 209 -8.98 -2.48 19.39
CA LYS A 209 -8.58 -1.53 18.32
C LYS A 209 -8.80 -2.10 16.92
N LEU A 210 -8.51 -3.37 16.71
CA LEU A 210 -8.72 -4.03 15.42
C LEU A 210 -10.22 -4.19 15.09
N ARG A 211 -11.07 -4.47 16.08
CA ARG A 211 -12.53 -4.55 15.92
C ARG A 211 -13.16 -3.17 15.64
N ALA A 212 -12.75 -2.15 16.38
CA ALA A 212 -13.32 -0.80 16.25
C ALA A 212 -13.11 -0.17 14.87
N GLY A 213 -12.10 -0.63 14.11
CA GLY A 213 -11.86 -0.21 12.73
C GLY A 213 -12.67 -0.97 11.68
N GLY A 214 -13.63 -1.82 12.06
CA GLY A 214 -14.36 -2.67 11.12
C GLY A 214 -13.61 -3.95 10.72
N GLY A 215 -12.56 -4.30 11.48
CA GLY A 215 -11.76 -5.49 11.26
C GLY A 215 -12.49 -6.80 11.56
N VAL A 216 -11.94 -7.90 11.06
CA VAL A 216 -12.46 -9.25 11.32
C VAL A 216 -12.40 -9.57 12.81
N GLU A 217 -13.44 -10.20 13.30
CA GLU A 217 -13.40 -10.82 14.63
C GLU A 217 -12.33 -11.94 14.64
N ASP A 218 -11.64 -12.06 15.77
CA ASP A 218 -10.65 -13.12 16.04
C ASP A 218 -9.41 -13.18 15.13
N VAL A 219 -8.96 -12.03 14.63
CA VAL A 219 -7.67 -11.89 13.91
C VAL A 219 -6.50 -12.40 14.76
N ILE A 220 -6.56 -12.18 16.09
CA ILE A 220 -5.60 -12.69 17.04
C ILE A 220 -6.27 -13.81 17.87
N GLU A 221 -5.89 -15.03 17.58
CA GLU A 221 -6.38 -16.21 18.27
C GLU A 221 -5.55 -16.53 19.53
N THR A 222 -6.20 -17.12 20.52
CA THR A 222 -5.51 -17.71 21.69
C THR A 222 -5.48 -19.22 21.52
N VAL A 223 -4.28 -19.79 21.37
CA VAL A 223 -4.05 -21.21 21.20
C VAL A 223 -3.31 -21.74 22.43
N GLY A 224 -4.02 -22.32 23.36
CA GLY A 224 -3.46 -22.75 24.64
C GLY A 224 -2.85 -21.59 25.43
N GLN A 225 -1.53 -21.61 25.61
CA GLN A 225 -0.76 -20.54 26.27
C GLN A 225 -0.06 -19.59 25.27
N SER A 226 -0.49 -19.59 24.00
CA SER A 226 0.12 -18.82 22.93
C SER A 226 -0.90 -17.90 22.26
N TYR A 227 -0.39 -16.88 21.58
CA TYR A 227 -1.15 -16.01 20.70
C TYR A 227 -0.71 -16.21 19.26
N LEU A 228 -1.67 -16.23 18.36
CA LEU A 228 -1.49 -16.45 16.93
C LEU A 228 -2.16 -15.32 16.16
N LEU A 229 -1.44 -14.69 15.23
CA LEU A 229 -2.03 -13.87 14.19
C LEU A 229 -2.44 -14.79 13.03
N ARG A 230 -3.73 -14.87 12.77
CA ARG A 230 -4.29 -15.74 11.75
C ARG A 230 -3.88 -15.24 10.36
N ARG A 231 -3.19 -16.10 9.59
CA ARG A 231 -2.72 -15.78 8.24
C ARG A 231 -3.87 -15.54 7.25
N ASP A 232 -4.95 -16.28 7.39
CA ASP A 232 -6.16 -16.17 6.56
C ASP A 232 -7.01 -14.94 6.86
N ALA A 233 -6.79 -14.28 8.00
CA ALA A 233 -7.53 -13.09 8.44
C ALA A 233 -6.81 -11.77 8.16
N VAL A 234 -5.57 -11.81 7.62
CA VAL A 234 -4.76 -10.62 7.37
C VAL A 234 -4.03 -10.72 6.03
N TRP A 235 -3.84 -9.58 5.40
CA TRP A 235 -2.91 -9.43 4.30
C TRP A 235 -1.66 -8.68 4.79
N VAL A 236 -0.46 -9.20 4.49
CA VAL A 236 0.82 -8.61 4.84
C VAL A 236 1.65 -8.40 3.58
N ASP A 237 2.15 -7.19 3.37
CA ASP A 237 2.89 -6.81 2.16
C ASP A 237 4.16 -7.64 1.94
N SER A 238 4.92 -7.94 2.99
CA SER A 238 6.12 -8.77 2.89
C SER A 238 5.80 -10.24 2.55
N ASP A 239 4.68 -10.76 3.01
CA ASP A 239 4.22 -12.11 2.68
C ASP A 239 3.73 -12.20 1.22
N ALA A 240 3.00 -11.18 0.78
CA ALA A 240 2.58 -11.05 -0.62
C ALA A 240 3.79 -10.91 -1.55
N PHE A 241 4.79 -10.11 -1.17
CA PHE A 241 6.03 -9.98 -1.92
C PHE A 241 6.78 -11.33 -2.01
N ALA A 242 6.96 -12.03 -0.89
CA ALA A 242 7.62 -13.33 -0.87
C ALA A 242 6.92 -14.35 -1.79
N SER A 243 5.59 -14.33 -1.83
CA SER A 243 4.80 -15.21 -2.71
C SER A 243 5.02 -14.91 -4.19
N LEU A 244 5.19 -13.63 -4.56
CA LEU A 244 5.47 -13.22 -5.94
C LEU A 244 6.90 -13.57 -6.41
N VAL A 245 7.86 -13.65 -5.50
CA VAL A 245 9.27 -13.99 -5.83
C VAL A 245 9.45 -15.50 -5.98
N THR A 246 8.59 -16.31 -5.35
CA THR A 246 8.67 -17.78 -5.39
C THR A 246 7.76 -18.42 -6.43
N ALA A 247 6.93 -17.66 -7.13
CA ALA A 247 6.07 -18.09 -8.23
C ALA A 247 6.79 -17.94 -9.59
#